data_5fd6a80f77e90fc2e080324c052c40fd
#
_entry.id   5fd6a80f77e90fc2e080324c052c40fd
#
_cell.length_a   1.000
_cell.length_b   1.000
_cell.length_c   1.000
_cell.angle_alpha   90.00
_cell.angle_beta   90.00
_cell.angle_gamma   90.00
#
_symmetry.space_group_name_H-M   'P 1'
#
loop_
_entity.id
_entity.type
_entity.pdbx_description
1 polymer ?
#
loop_
_entity_poly.entity_id
_entity_poly.type
_entity_poly.pdbx_seq_one_letter_code
_entity_poly.pdbx_strand_id
1 'polypeptide(L)'
;MFGLSVSVMPFQNISMYETVLPNLYDYSEQIHIMNSKPDIVICQVKALLEKFPNADFFNKNSFKIKIGDTIDLKKLARKLVDLGYKKSTMVNDISEFSIRGDIADIYSLDKSPVRIELWGDEVVDIRYFNNETQKSVEKVKQVNILPVYKFITAGQENIVRNLQVESIDEEVPEESY
;
A
#
# COMPACT_ATOMS: atom_id res chain seq x y z
N MET A 1 3.91 -30.86 -21.75
CA MET A 1 3.00 -30.44 -20.68
C MET A 1 3.00 -28.91 -20.72
N PHE A 2 1.96 -28.27 -21.21
CA PHE A 2 1.86 -26.82 -21.24
C PHE A 2 1.47 -26.38 -19.82
N GLY A 3 2.46 -25.84 -19.06
CA GLY A 3 2.21 -25.31 -17.72
C GLY A 3 1.49 -23.97 -17.84
N LEU A 4 0.16 -23.97 -17.82
CA LEU A 4 -0.62 -22.72 -17.72
C LEU A 4 -0.52 -22.16 -16.29
N SER A 5 -0.28 -20.89 -16.18
CA SER A 5 -0.34 -20.16 -14.91
C SER A 5 -1.80 -19.85 -14.58
N VAL A 6 -2.23 -20.23 -13.38
CA VAL A 6 -3.62 -20.03 -12.90
C VAL A 6 -3.59 -19.25 -11.61
N SER A 7 -4.41 -18.21 -11.50
CA SER A 7 -4.58 -17.41 -10.28
C SER A 7 -6.05 -17.29 -9.90
N VAL A 8 -6.32 -17.20 -8.59
CA VAL A 8 -7.67 -16.98 -8.06
C VAL A 8 -7.76 -15.55 -7.56
N MET A 9 -8.61 -14.72 -8.19
CA MET A 9 -8.82 -13.33 -7.82
C MET A 9 -9.69 -13.26 -6.56
N PRO A 10 -9.19 -12.75 -5.42
CA PRO A 10 -10.00 -12.55 -4.24
C PRO A 10 -11.04 -11.44 -4.49
N PHE A 11 -12.18 -11.56 -3.82
CA PHE A 11 -13.25 -10.57 -3.86
C PHE A 11 -13.64 -10.18 -2.44
N GLN A 12 -13.67 -8.87 -2.18
CA GLN A 12 -14.14 -8.33 -0.90
C GLN A 12 -15.64 -8.08 -0.98
N ASN A 13 -16.39 -8.75 -0.11
CA ASN A 13 -17.81 -8.45 0.03
C ASN A 13 -17.97 -7.24 0.98
N ILE A 14 -17.83 -6.04 0.43
CA ILE A 14 -18.07 -4.81 1.19
C ILE A 14 -19.58 -4.62 1.29
N SER A 15 -20.14 -4.85 2.46
CA SER A 15 -21.52 -4.48 2.76
C SER A 15 -21.61 -2.95 2.87
N MET A 16 -22.62 -2.33 2.23
CA MET A 16 -22.85 -0.89 2.35
C MET A 16 -23.20 -0.44 3.78
N TYR A 17 -23.50 -1.39 4.67
CA TYR A 17 -23.88 -1.16 6.06
C TYR A 17 -22.77 -1.45 7.07
N GLU A 18 -21.62 -1.91 6.62
CA GLU A 18 -20.49 -2.22 7.49
C GLU A 18 -19.34 -1.25 7.18
N THR A 19 -18.91 -0.49 8.18
CA THR A 19 -17.71 0.35 8.11
C THR A 19 -16.45 -0.53 8.23
N VAL A 20 -16.34 -1.54 7.36
CA VAL A 20 -15.17 -2.41 7.33
C VAL A 20 -14.13 -1.81 6.41
N LEU A 21 -12.95 -1.55 6.93
CA LEU A 21 -11.82 -1.15 6.11
C LEU A 21 -11.49 -2.26 5.08
N PRO A 22 -11.12 -1.91 3.84
CA PRO A 22 -10.73 -2.88 2.84
C PRO A 22 -9.62 -3.80 3.36
N ASN A 23 -9.74 -5.10 3.12
CA ASN A 23 -8.68 -6.04 3.42
C ASN A 23 -7.50 -5.78 2.45
N LEU A 24 -6.42 -5.23 2.99
CA LEU A 24 -5.24 -4.88 2.19
C LEU A 24 -4.53 -6.11 1.61
N TYR A 25 -4.65 -7.28 2.23
CA TYR A 25 -4.11 -8.53 1.68
C TYR A 25 -4.84 -8.96 0.40
N ASP A 26 -6.17 -8.92 0.40
CA ASP A 26 -6.96 -9.22 -0.81
C ASP A 26 -6.65 -8.21 -1.92
N TYR A 27 -6.52 -6.93 -1.57
CA TYR A 27 -6.13 -5.89 -2.50
C TYR A 27 -4.72 -6.09 -3.07
N SER A 28 -3.76 -6.43 -2.22
CA SER A 28 -2.40 -6.76 -2.63
C SER A 28 -2.37 -7.94 -3.61
N GLU A 29 -3.14 -9.01 -3.32
CA GLU A 29 -3.25 -10.16 -4.20
C GLU A 29 -3.90 -9.81 -5.54
N GLN A 30 -4.95 -8.99 -5.53
CA GLN A 30 -5.57 -8.47 -6.76
C GLN A 30 -4.55 -7.72 -7.63
N ILE A 31 -3.77 -6.80 -7.03
CA ILE A 31 -2.72 -6.04 -7.73
C ILE A 31 -1.65 -6.99 -8.27
N HIS A 32 -1.23 -7.97 -7.47
CA HIS A 32 -0.23 -8.95 -7.89
C HIS A 32 -0.71 -9.76 -9.10
N ILE A 33 -1.96 -10.24 -9.10
CA ILE A 33 -2.55 -10.99 -10.21
C ILE A 33 -2.61 -10.13 -11.47
N MET A 34 -3.02 -8.86 -11.36
CA MET A 34 -3.08 -7.95 -12.50
C MET A 34 -1.69 -7.66 -13.11
N ASN A 35 -0.64 -7.58 -12.28
CA ASN A 35 0.72 -7.34 -12.74
C ASN A 35 1.38 -8.60 -13.30
N SER A 36 1.11 -9.79 -12.75
CA SER A 36 1.69 -11.05 -13.20
C SER A 36 1.12 -11.56 -14.50
N LYS A 37 -0.10 -11.11 -14.89
CA LYS A 37 -0.80 -11.49 -16.12
C LYS A 37 -0.84 -13.00 -16.32
N PRO A 38 -1.44 -13.77 -15.41
CA PRO A 38 -1.56 -15.21 -15.54
C PRO A 38 -2.38 -15.60 -16.78
N ASP A 39 -2.18 -16.83 -17.29
CA ASP A 39 -2.93 -17.34 -18.46
C ASP A 39 -4.42 -17.51 -18.16
N ILE A 40 -4.76 -17.84 -16.91
CA ILE A 40 -6.14 -18.05 -16.45
C ILE A 40 -6.34 -17.35 -15.12
N VAL A 41 -7.42 -16.57 -15.01
CA VAL A 41 -7.89 -15.98 -13.75
C VAL A 41 -9.25 -16.56 -13.41
N ILE A 42 -9.38 -17.18 -12.24
CA ILE A 42 -10.64 -17.65 -11.68
C ILE A 42 -11.13 -16.58 -10.70
N CYS A 43 -12.37 -16.10 -10.89
CA CYS A 43 -12.92 -15.07 -10.00
C CYS A 43 -14.43 -15.25 -9.80
N GLN A 44 -14.96 -14.68 -8.73
CA GLN A 44 -16.41 -14.54 -8.55
C GLN A 44 -16.96 -13.50 -9.53
N VAL A 45 -18.20 -13.70 -10.01
CA VAL A 45 -18.86 -12.74 -10.94
C VAL A 45 -18.86 -11.31 -10.38
N LYS A 46 -19.04 -11.14 -9.07
CA LYS A 46 -19.00 -9.83 -8.41
C LYS A 46 -17.64 -9.14 -8.52
N ALA A 47 -16.55 -9.89 -8.57
CA ALA A 47 -15.20 -9.33 -8.74
C ALA A 47 -15.03 -8.64 -10.09
N LEU A 48 -15.74 -9.06 -11.12
CA LEU A 48 -15.73 -8.42 -12.45
C LEU A 48 -16.43 -7.06 -12.47
N LEU A 49 -17.28 -6.78 -11.48
CA LEU A 49 -17.99 -5.50 -11.33
C LEU A 49 -17.17 -4.50 -10.49
N GLU A 50 -16.09 -4.95 -9.87
CA GLU A 50 -15.24 -4.10 -9.07
C GLU A 50 -14.43 -3.15 -9.98
N LYS A 51 -14.44 -1.86 -9.63
CA LYS A 51 -13.65 -0.87 -10.37
C LYS A 51 -12.22 -0.88 -9.86
N PHE A 52 -11.30 -1.15 -10.76
CA PHE A 52 -9.86 -1.04 -10.51
C PHE A 52 -9.31 0.22 -11.15
N PRO A 53 -8.27 0.82 -10.55
CA PRO A 53 -7.53 1.88 -11.21
C PRO A 53 -6.91 1.36 -12.51
N ASN A 54 -6.83 2.21 -13.52
CA ASN A 54 -6.14 1.87 -14.75
C ASN A 54 -4.61 1.80 -14.56
N ALA A 55 -3.89 1.27 -15.53
CA ALA A 55 -2.44 1.16 -15.49
C ALA A 55 -1.75 2.53 -15.33
N ASP A 56 -2.32 3.61 -15.89
CA ASP A 56 -1.77 4.95 -15.79
C ASP A 56 -1.82 5.49 -14.35
N PHE A 57 -2.82 5.12 -13.57
CA PHE A 57 -2.90 5.47 -12.16
C PHE A 57 -1.71 4.88 -11.39
N PHE A 58 -1.43 3.59 -11.58
CA PHE A 58 -0.30 2.94 -10.93
C PHE A 58 1.04 3.51 -11.40
N ASN A 59 1.20 3.74 -12.70
CA ASN A 59 2.42 4.33 -13.25
C ASN A 59 2.70 5.75 -12.71
N LYS A 60 1.66 6.55 -12.50
CA LYS A 60 1.78 7.91 -11.97
C LYS A 60 2.01 7.95 -10.46
N ASN A 61 1.43 7.02 -9.73
CA ASN A 61 1.44 7.01 -8.26
C ASN A 61 2.40 6.00 -7.64
N SER A 62 3.12 5.21 -8.44
CA SER A 62 4.21 4.36 -7.99
C SER A 62 5.56 5.04 -8.20
N PHE A 63 6.57 4.58 -7.48
CA PHE A 63 7.95 4.98 -7.72
C PHE A 63 8.91 3.84 -7.43
N LYS A 64 10.06 3.89 -8.10
CA LYS A 64 11.12 2.90 -7.93
C LYS A 64 12.24 3.47 -7.08
N ILE A 65 12.83 2.61 -6.30
CA ILE A 65 14.07 2.86 -5.56
C ILE A 65 15.10 1.84 -6.03
N LYS A 66 16.31 2.31 -6.35
CA LYS A 66 17.40 1.49 -6.84
C LYS A 66 18.65 1.72 -6.00
N ILE A 67 19.54 0.75 -5.99
CA ILE A 67 20.90 0.93 -5.45
C ILE A 67 21.60 2.07 -6.23
N GLY A 68 22.23 3.01 -5.49
CA GLY A 68 22.86 4.20 -6.03
C GLY A 68 21.95 5.43 -6.17
N ASP A 69 20.65 5.30 -5.89
CA ASP A 69 19.75 6.47 -5.85
C ASP A 69 20.10 7.36 -4.64
N THR A 70 19.92 8.67 -4.79
CA THR A 70 20.03 9.63 -3.69
C THR A 70 18.65 9.93 -3.12
N ILE A 71 18.45 9.65 -1.84
CA ILE A 71 17.14 9.74 -1.17
C ILE A 71 17.23 10.54 0.12
N ASP A 72 16.41 11.59 0.22
CA ASP A 72 16.12 12.25 1.49
C ASP A 72 15.02 11.46 2.23
N LEU A 73 15.37 10.85 3.36
CA LEU A 73 14.44 10.03 4.15
C LEU A 73 13.23 10.81 4.67
N LYS A 74 13.34 12.13 4.91
CA LYS A 74 12.19 12.96 5.32
C LYS A 74 11.22 13.15 4.17
N LYS A 75 11.73 13.37 2.95
CA LYS A 75 10.90 13.45 1.75
C LYS A 75 10.27 12.10 1.41
N LEU A 76 11.03 11.01 1.56
CA LEU A 76 10.51 9.65 1.40
C LEU A 76 9.34 9.37 2.36
N ALA A 77 9.50 9.72 3.65
CA ALA A 77 8.45 9.54 4.65
C ALA A 77 7.16 10.28 4.28
N ARG A 78 7.25 11.55 3.84
CA ARG A 78 6.09 12.32 3.39
C ARG A 78 5.42 11.67 2.19
N LYS A 79 6.22 11.29 1.19
CA LYS A 79 5.71 10.61 -0.01
C LYS A 79 5.01 9.29 0.32
N LEU A 80 5.52 8.51 1.27
CA LEU A 80 4.87 7.29 1.73
C LEU A 80 3.52 7.57 2.40
N VAL A 81 3.45 8.60 3.26
CA VAL A 81 2.17 9.03 3.87
C VAL A 81 1.17 9.47 2.79
N ASP A 82 1.60 10.25 1.80
CA ASP A 82 0.75 10.69 0.67
C ASP A 82 0.22 9.51 -0.16
N LEU A 83 0.99 8.42 -0.23
CA LEU A 83 0.59 7.16 -0.88
C LEU A 83 -0.29 6.26 0.01
N GLY A 84 -0.56 6.67 1.26
CA GLY A 84 -1.44 5.96 2.18
C GLY A 84 -0.73 5.00 3.15
N TYR A 85 0.60 5.05 3.22
CA TYR A 85 1.34 4.23 4.19
C TYR A 85 1.25 4.81 5.60
N LYS A 86 1.15 3.91 6.57
CA LYS A 86 1.13 4.23 8.00
C LYS A 86 2.53 4.10 8.60
N LYS A 87 2.97 5.14 9.30
CA LYS A 87 4.24 5.09 10.03
C LYS A 87 4.09 4.18 11.25
N SER A 88 5.03 3.23 11.42
CA SER A 88 5.11 2.29 12.53
C SER A 88 6.52 2.31 13.13
N THR A 89 6.69 1.81 14.35
CA THR A 89 8.01 1.59 14.96
C THR A 89 8.72 0.38 14.38
N MET A 90 7.95 -0.63 13.98
CA MET A 90 8.41 -1.86 13.34
C MET A 90 7.35 -2.26 12.29
N VAL A 91 7.82 -2.66 11.12
CA VAL A 91 6.96 -3.05 9.99
C VAL A 91 6.53 -4.50 10.16
N ASN A 92 5.24 -4.71 10.42
CA ASN A 92 4.63 -6.02 10.60
C ASN A 92 3.55 -6.30 9.57
N ASP A 93 2.93 -5.26 9.02
CA ASP A 93 1.75 -5.39 8.19
C ASP A 93 1.85 -4.60 6.89
N ILE A 94 1.07 -5.01 5.88
CA ILE A 94 0.99 -4.32 4.59
C ILE A 94 0.59 -2.85 4.83
N SER A 95 1.15 -1.94 4.05
CA SER A 95 0.98 -0.49 4.17
C SER A 95 1.68 0.17 5.35
N GLU A 96 2.53 -0.54 6.05
CA GLU A 96 3.36 0.07 7.09
C GLU A 96 4.75 0.46 6.56
N PHE A 97 5.32 1.50 7.16
CA PHE A 97 6.72 1.85 6.99
C PHE A 97 7.36 2.32 8.30
N SER A 98 8.65 2.13 8.41
CA SER A 98 9.48 2.57 9.54
C SER A 98 10.77 3.19 9.03
N ILE A 99 11.20 4.28 9.63
CA ILE A 99 12.50 4.89 9.36
C ILE A 99 13.27 4.99 10.68
N ARG A 100 14.46 4.39 10.71
CA ARG A 100 15.32 4.33 11.88
C ARG A 100 16.77 4.58 11.46
N GLY A 101 17.31 5.75 11.81
CA GLY A 101 18.64 6.17 11.33
C GLY A 101 18.67 6.19 9.80
N ASP A 102 19.60 5.45 9.21
CA ASP A 102 19.81 5.35 7.78
C ASP A 102 19.08 4.15 7.15
N ILE A 103 18.07 3.60 7.83
CA ILE A 103 17.29 2.43 7.38
C ILE A 103 15.83 2.82 7.19
N ALA A 104 15.28 2.49 6.02
CA ALA A 104 13.86 2.56 5.73
C ALA A 104 13.30 1.14 5.47
N ASP A 105 12.37 0.70 6.31
CA ASP A 105 11.59 -0.52 6.13
C ASP A 105 10.22 -0.15 5.57
N ILE A 106 9.78 -0.81 4.50
CA ILE A 106 8.50 -0.52 3.83
C ILE A 106 7.82 -1.84 3.46
N TYR A 107 6.56 -2.02 3.86
CA TYR A 107 5.74 -3.14 3.40
C TYR A 107 4.76 -2.65 2.33
N SER A 108 5.24 -2.66 1.09
CA SER A 108 4.42 -2.30 -0.07
C SER A 108 3.39 -3.40 -0.36
N LEU A 109 2.43 -3.10 -1.25
CA LEU A 109 1.46 -4.07 -1.79
C LEU A 109 2.13 -5.18 -2.63
N ASP A 110 3.44 -5.14 -2.78
CA ASP A 110 4.24 -6.26 -3.30
C ASP A 110 4.41 -7.32 -2.21
N LYS A 111 4.83 -8.52 -2.56
CA LYS A 111 4.74 -9.75 -1.76
C LYS A 111 5.42 -9.73 -0.40
N SER A 112 6.44 -8.93 -0.22
CA SER A 112 7.26 -8.94 0.99
C SER A 112 7.73 -7.55 1.37
N PRO A 113 7.91 -7.28 2.67
CA PRO A 113 8.48 -6.02 3.10
C PRO A 113 9.93 -5.90 2.66
N VAL A 114 10.34 -4.66 2.37
CA VAL A 114 11.67 -4.32 1.88
C VAL A 114 12.38 -3.45 2.89
N ARG A 115 13.65 -3.73 3.12
CA ARG A 115 14.60 -2.91 3.89
C ARG A 115 15.57 -2.24 2.94
N ILE A 116 15.67 -0.93 3.06
CA ILE A 116 16.53 -0.06 2.27
C ILE A 116 17.55 0.56 3.23
N GLU A 117 18.83 0.32 2.99
CA GLU A 117 19.91 0.89 3.77
C GLU A 117 20.59 2.01 2.98
N LEU A 118 20.83 3.14 3.65
CA LEU A 118 21.49 4.28 3.09
C LEU A 118 22.87 4.47 3.74
N TRP A 119 23.78 5.08 3.00
CA TRP A 119 25.01 5.65 3.53
C TRP A 119 24.97 7.17 3.23
N GLY A 120 24.69 7.97 4.29
CA GLY A 120 24.25 9.34 4.06
C GLY A 120 22.91 9.37 3.32
N ASP A 121 22.92 9.94 2.13
CA ASP A 121 21.71 10.02 1.28
C ASP A 121 21.69 8.96 0.16
N GLU A 122 22.76 8.15 0.01
CA GLU A 122 22.90 7.17 -1.06
C GLU A 122 22.36 5.79 -0.63
N VAL A 123 21.53 5.17 -1.46
CA VAL A 123 21.03 3.80 -1.26
C VAL A 123 22.13 2.80 -1.57
N VAL A 124 22.61 2.08 -0.55
CA VAL A 124 23.72 1.12 -0.68
C VAL A 124 23.26 -0.33 -0.69
N ASP A 125 22.12 -0.64 -0.07
CA ASP A 125 21.59 -2.01 -0.05
C ASP A 125 20.06 -1.99 -0.05
N ILE A 126 19.47 -2.97 -0.77
CA ILE A 126 18.03 -3.22 -0.79
C ILE A 126 17.81 -4.71 -0.64
N ARG A 127 16.97 -5.12 0.33
CA ARG A 127 16.68 -6.53 0.57
C ARG A 127 15.24 -6.74 1.05
N TYR A 128 14.64 -7.83 0.60
CA TYR A 128 13.42 -8.31 1.22
C TYR A 128 13.71 -8.93 2.58
N PHE A 129 12.77 -8.84 3.50
CA PHE A 129 12.86 -9.47 4.81
C PHE A 129 11.53 -10.11 5.21
N ASN A 130 11.59 -11.02 6.16
CA ASN A 130 10.40 -11.62 6.74
C ASN A 130 9.88 -10.73 7.88
N ASN A 131 8.60 -10.32 7.84
CA ASN A 131 8.00 -9.40 8.80
C ASN A 131 7.92 -9.98 10.23
N GLU A 132 7.77 -11.30 10.40
CA GLU A 132 7.68 -11.94 11.72
C GLU A 132 9.07 -12.07 12.37
N THR A 133 10.05 -12.54 11.60
CA THR A 133 11.40 -12.80 12.12
C THR A 133 12.36 -11.62 11.97
N GLN A 134 11.99 -10.62 11.18
CA GLN A 134 12.81 -9.45 10.80
C GLN A 134 14.14 -9.79 10.10
N LYS A 135 14.30 -11.06 9.66
CA LYS A 135 15.50 -11.54 9.00
C LYS A 135 15.43 -11.27 7.50
N SER A 136 16.57 -10.87 6.95
CA SER A 136 16.73 -10.70 5.49
C SER A 136 16.54 -12.03 4.77
N VAL A 137 15.85 -11.98 3.62
CA VAL A 137 15.55 -13.14 2.79
C VAL A 137 16.33 -13.09 1.49
N GLU A 138 16.25 -11.97 0.75
CA GLU A 138 16.81 -11.84 -0.58
C GLU A 138 17.28 -10.40 -0.84
N LYS A 139 18.45 -10.26 -1.48
CA LYS A 139 18.94 -8.96 -1.96
C LYS A 139 18.44 -8.67 -3.36
N VAL A 140 18.02 -7.43 -3.59
CA VAL A 140 17.51 -6.97 -4.88
C VAL A 140 18.18 -5.67 -5.28
N LYS A 141 18.24 -5.38 -6.58
CA LYS A 141 18.86 -4.15 -7.10
C LYS A 141 17.89 -2.97 -7.11
N GLN A 142 16.60 -3.25 -7.11
CA GLN A 142 15.54 -2.25 -7.15
C GLN A 142 14.25 -2.78 -6.56
N VAL A 143 13.41 -1.88 -6.08
CA VAL A 143 12.06 -2.17 -5.59
C VAL A 143 11.09 -1.14 -6.17
N ASN A 144 9.83 -1.55 -6.38
CA ASN A 144 8.76 -0.67 -6.78
C ASN A 144 7.81 -0.47 -5.59
N ILE A 145 7.54 0.78 -5.25
CA ILE A 145 6.63 1.16 -4.16
C ILE A 145 5.31 1.57 -4.79
N LEU A 146 4.26 0.84 -4.46
CA LEU A 146 2.92 1.01 -4.99
C LEU A 146 2.05 1.85 -4.03
N PRO A 147 1.05 2.57 -4.54
CA PRO A 147 0.08 3.26 -3.69
C PRO A 147 -0.80 2.25 -2.93
N VAL A 148 -1.09 2.53 -1.66
CA VAL A 148 -1.91 1.67 -0.79
C VAL A 148 -3.38 1.70 -1.18
N TYR A 149 -3.89 2.84 -1.66
CA TYR A 149 -5.30 2.99 -2.00
C TYR A 149 -5.56 2.87 -3.50
N LYS A 150 -6.69 2.28 -3.86
CA LYS A 150 -7.18 2.20 -5.25
C LYS A 150 -7.40 3.58 -5.87
N PHE A 151 -7.71 4.59 -5.06
CA PHE A 151 -7.94 5.96 -5.49
C PHE A 151 -7.24 6.90 -4.53
N ILE A 152 -6.23 7.62 -5.01
CA ILE A 152 -5.63 8.75 -4.31
C ILE A 152 -6.37 9.98 -4.83
N THR A 153 -7.23 10.57 -4.01
CA THR A 153 -7.76 11.89 -4.32
C THR A 153 -6.77 12.92 -3.78
N ALA A 154 -6.24 13.74 -4.66
CA ALA A 154 -5.47 14.91 -4.25
C ALA A 154 -6.36 15.74 -3.29
N GLY A 155 -5.99 15.78 -2.00
CA GLY A 155 -6.80 16.47 -0.99
C GLY A 155 -7.57 15.56 -0.03
N GLN A 156 -7.19 14.29 0.14
CA GLN A 156 -7.82 13.42 1.16
C GLN A 156 -7.79 14.02 2.56
N GLU A 157 -6.80 14.83 2.90
CA GLU A 157 -6.81 15.62 4.15
C GLU A 157 -8.05 16.51 4.26
N ASN A 158 -8.53 17.07 3.14
CA ASN A 158 -9.72 17.90 3.12
C ASN A 158 -11.02 17.09 3.22
N ILE A 159 -11.07 15.88 2.65
CA ILE A 159 -12.27 15.01 2.71
C ILE A 159 -12.44 14.46 4.12
N VAL A 160 -11.37 13.94 4.73
CA VAL A 160 -11.41 13.41 6.11
C VAL A 160 -11.67 14.55 7.09
N ARG A 161 -11.10 15.74 6.88
CA ARG A 161 -11.33 16.91 7.69
C ARG A 161 -12.76 17.44 7.56
N ASN A 162 -13.33 17.44 6.35
CA ASN A 162 -14.71 17.86 6.13
C ASN A 162 -15.71 16.85 6.72
N LEU A 163 -15.46 15.55 6.62
CA LEU A 163 -16.28 14.51 7.25
C LEU A 163 -16.20 14.56 8.79
N GLN A 164 -15.07 14.96 9.36
CA GLN A 164 -14.93 15.18 10.81
C GLN A 164 -15.58 16.47 11.28
N VAL A 165 -15.65 17.50 10.43
CA VAL A 165 -16.32 18.76 10.76
C VAL A 165 -17.85 18.61 10.68
N GLU A 166 -18.39 17.89 9.68
CA GLU A 166 -19.84 17.62 9.59
C GLU A 166 -20.37 16.75 10.75
N SER A 167 -19.52 15.93 11.40
CA SER A 167 -19.93 15.14 12.58
C SER A 167 -19.91 15.92 13.91
N ILE A 168 -19.41 17.15 13.92
CA ILE A 168 -19.33 18.00 15.13
C ILE A 168 -20.48 19.02 15.21
N ASP A 169 -21.16 19.33 14.10
CA ASP A 169 -22.21 20.33 14.04
C ASP A 169 -23.66 19.81 14.28
N GLU A 170 -23.84 18.52 14.62
CA GLU A 170 -25.08 18.05 15.20
C GLU A 170 -25.10 18.28 16.72
N GLU A 171 -25.20 19.54 17.14
CA GLU A 171 -25.60 19.92 18.48
C GLU A 171 -27.06 19.45 18.72
N VAL A 172 -27.21 18.52 19.64
CA VAL A 172 -28.49 18.08 20.17
C VAL A 172 -29.17 19.29 20.82
N PRO A 173 -30.41 19.68 20.44
CA PRO A 173 -31.07 20.77 21.11
C PRO A 173 -31.31 20.40 22.59
N GLU A 174 -30.84 21.23 23.50
CA GLU A 174 -31.21 21.18 24.91
C GLU A 174 -32.72 21.36 25.01
N GLU A 175 -33.45 20.30 25.37
CA GLU A 175 -34.81 20.43 25.84
C GLU A 175 -34.80 21.08 27.23
N SER A 176 -35.23 22.34 27.26
CA SER A 176 -35.55 23.06 28.50
C SER A 176 -36.79 22.49 29.12
N TYR A 177 -36.71 22.01 30.37
CA TYR A 177 -37.79 21.86 31.30
C TYR A 177 -37.74 22.95 32.36
#